data_f467ca974e06d2152a1a384a4001446a
#
_entry.id   f467ca974e06d2152a1a384a4001446a
#
_cell.length_a   1.000
_cell.length_b   1.000
_cell.length_c   1.000
_cell.angle_alpha   90.00
_cell.angle_beta   90.00
_cell.angle_gamma   90.00
#
_symmetry.space_group_name_H-M   'P 1'
#
loop_
_entity.id
_entity.type
_entity.pdbx_description
1 polymer ?
#
loop_
_entity_poly.entity_id
_entity_poly.type
_entity_poly.pdbx_seq_one_letter_code
_entity_poly.pdbx_strand_id
1 'polypeptide(L)'
;MALDYSTLKRVVDKNGPVSRILILEIKGSTPRGNGTEMYVWANGTEGTIGGGTLEFEAIKSAQEILKTRKTKLKSYPLGPELGQCCGGHVKLLTEYYDEKAVTNLKDQSLNIRSLSGATEAPKKVKKLINKYKNEQISFDHKLSDEWLIEKVITARSPIWIWGAGHVGSAILSLLAPMPNLEIYWLDTDNSRFPDLEFPNVYKIIYDSPEQFIKRAHPNAEHLILTYSHKIDLEICDKILNHDFKWVGLIGSKTKFNRFKKKLLSFGHTEKTIDQIQCPIGYKNYGKHPQQIALSVAVNWLERNHELEKGLIFDKKIA
;
A
#
# COMPACT_ATOMS: atom_id res chain seq x y z
N MET A 1 -2.20 -9.47 -2.85
CA MET A 1 -2.41 -8.38 -1.87
C MET A 1 -3.33 -8.88 -0.76
N ALA A 2 -3.15 -8.38 0.45
CA ALA A 2 -4.05 -8.60 1.57
C ALA A 2 -5.30 -7.70 1.43
N LEU A 3 -6.37 -7.99 2.17
CA LEU A 3 -7.58 -7.17 2.19
C LEU A 3 -7.29 -5.83 2.88
N ASP A 4 -7.40 -4.72 2.15
CA ASP A 4 -7.32 -3.37 2.70
C ASP A 4 -8.67 -2.97 3.31
N TYR A 5 -8.76 -3.09 4.64
CA TYR A 5 -9.94 -2.70 5.41
C TYR A 5 -10.35 -1.24 5.15
N SER A 6 -9.37 -0.33 5.10
CA SER A 6 -9.64 1.11 4.94
C SER A 6 -10.25 1.42 3.58
N THR A 7 -9.73 0.79 2.50
CA THR A 7 -10.31 0.92 1.16
C THR A 7 -11.71 0.33 1.11
N LEU A 8 -11.89 -0.91 1.60
CA LEU A 8 -13.20 -1.57 1.60
C LEU A 8 -14.23 -0.75 2.40
N LYS A 9 -13.84 -0.27 3.60
CA LYS A 9 -14.71 0.59 4.41
C LYS A 9 -15.10 1.87 3.68
N ARG A 10 -14.14 2.60 3.11
CA ARG A 10 -14.40 3.83 2.36
C ARG A 10 -15.35 3.61 1.19
N VAL A 11 -15.15 2.53 0.43
CA VAL A 11 -15.98 2.22 -0.74
C VAL A 11 -17.41 1.91 -0.30
N VAL A 12 -17.59 1.14 0.77
CA VAL A 12 -18.93 0.81 1.33
C VAL A 12 -19.59 2.03 1.94
N ASP A 13 -18.88 2.84 2.73
CA ASP A 13 -19.42 4.07 3.34
C ASP A 13 -19.92 5.06 2.27
N LYS A 14 -19.19 5.17 1.15
CA LYS A 14 -19.51 6.11 0.07
C LYS A 14 -20.64 5.64 -0.84
N ASN A 15 -20.69 4.35 -1.15
CA ASN A 15 -21.53 3.82 -2.24
C ASN A 15 -22.61 2.84 -1.77
N GLY A 16 -22.67 2.53 -0.47
CA GLY A 16 -23.50 1.45 0.06
C GLY A 16 -22.90 0.06 -0.18
N PRO A 17 -23.71 -0.99 -0.20
CA PRO A 17 -23.22 -2.36 -0.38
C PRO A 17 -22.45 -2.55 -1.68
N VAL A 18 -21.36 -3.34 -1.61
CA VAL A 18 -20.50 -3.64 -2.76
C VAL A 18 -20.29 -5.13 -2.93
N SER A 19 -20.00 -5.55 -4.16
CA SER A 19 -19.38 -6.83 -4.46
C SER A 19 -17.89 -6.62 -4.69
N ARG A 20 -17.05 -7.29 -3.92
CA ARG A 20 -15.59 -7.33 -4.10
C ARG A 20 -15.24 -8.51 -5.01
N ILE A 21 -14.53 -8.24 -6.10
CA ILE A 21 -13.96 -9.23 -7.00
C ILE A 21 -12.47 -9.35 -6.66
N LEU A 22 -12.00 -10.54 -6.36
CA LEU A 22 -10.60 -10.84 -6.03
C LEU A 22 -10.04 -11.85 -7.03
N ILE A 23 -8.89 -11.56 -7.64
CA ILE A 23 -8.10 -12.57 -8.35
C ILE A 23 -7.45 -13.48 -7.29
N LEU A 24 -8.05 -14.63 -7.07
CA LEU A 24 -7.66 -15.57 -6.02
C LEU A 24 -6.48 -16.46 -6.43
N GLU A 25 -6.45 -16.91 -7.67
CA GLU A 25 -5.39 -17.74 -8.23
C GLU A 25 -5.17 -17.41 -9.70
N ILE A 26 -3.91 -17.49 -10.13
CA ILE A 26 -3.50 -17.32 -11.53
C ILE A 26 -2.63 -18.51 -11.97
N LYS A 27 -2.72 -18.86 -13.27
CA LYS A 27 -1.81 -19.80 -13.94
C LYS A 27 -1.45 -19.24 -15.31
N GLY A 28 -0.19 -19.32 -15.67
CA GLY A 28 0.31 -18.76 -16.94
C GLY A 28 0.32 -17.24 -16.97
N SER A 29 0.28 -16.66 -18.17
CA SER A 29 0.28 -15.20 -18.37
C SER A 29 -1.09 -14.61 -18.14
N THR A 30 -1.18 -13.57 -17.30
CA THR A 30 -2.43 -12.90 -16.93
C THR A 30 -2.23 -11.39 -16.91
N PRO A 31 -3.27 -10.58 -17.19
CA PRO A 31 -3.16 -9.11 -17.22
C PRO A 31 -2.85 -8.50 -15.85
N ARG A 32 -3.26 -9.16 -14.76
CA ARG A 32 -3.05 -8.73 -13.38
C ARG A 32 -2.60 -9.88 -12.50
N GLY A 33 -1.89 -9.53 -11.43
CA GLY A 33 -1.37 -10.48 -10.47
C GLY A 33 -2.41 -11.03 -9.49
N ASN A 34 -2.03 -12.08 -8.81
CA ASN A 34 -2.77 -12.66 -7.70
C ASN A 34 -3.00 -11.61 -6.59
N GLY A 35 -4.18 -11.59 -6.00
CA GLY A 35 -4.57 -10.62 -4.98
C GLY A 35 -5.06 -9.27 -5.53
N THR A 36 -5.09 -9.06 -6.85
CA THR A 36 -5.73 -7.87 -7.44
C THR A 36 -7.22 -7.89 -7.17
N GLU A 37 -7.77 -6.72 -6.81
CA GLU A 37 -9.17 -6.58 -6.46
C GLU A 37 -9.86 -5.43 -7.19
N MET A 38 -11.17 -5.54 -7.29
CA MET A 38 -12.06 -4.56 -7.88
C MET A 38 -13.37 -4.56 -7.08
N TYR A 39 -13.95 -3.39 -6.90
CA TYR A 39 -15.22 -3.21 -6.22
C TYR A 39 -16.30 -2.81 -7.21
N VAL A 40 -17.49 -3.39 -7.06
CA VAL A 40 -18.67 -3.12 -7.90
C VAL A 40 -19.85 -2.81 -7.01
N TRP A 41 -20.54 -1.70 -7.26
CA TRP A 41 -21.79 -1.32 -6.61
C TRP A 41 -22.89 -1.05 -7.65
N ALA A 42 -24.07 -0.63 -7.24
CA ALA A 42 -25.23 -0.50 -8.12
C ALA A 42 -24.95 0.32 -9.40
N ASN A 43 -24.23 1.44 -9.27
CA ASN A 43 -24.07 2.42 -10.34
C ASN A 43 -22.59 2.71 -10.68
N GLY A 44 -21.66 1.83 -10.29
CA GLY A 44 -20.26 2.09 -10.58
C GLY A 44 -19.30 1.01 -10.11
N THR A 45 -18.03 1.27 -10.37
CA THR A 45 -16.92 0.37 -10.04
C THR A 45 -15.69 1.17 -9.58
N GLU A 46 -14.82 0.53 -8.82
CA GLU A 46 -13.48 1.04 -8.47
C GLU A 46 -12.45 -0.09 -8.54
N GLY A 47 -11.27 0.22 -9.10
CA GLY A 47 -10.23 -0.78 -9.36
C GLY A 47 -10.39 -1.46 -10.71
N THR A 48 -9.57 -2.46 -11.01
CA THR A 48 -9.58 -3.24 -12.25
C THR A 48 -8.89 -4.58 -12.08
N ILE A 49 -9.44 -5.60 -12.70
CA ILE A 49 -8.83 -6.95 -12.77
C ILE A 49 -8.14 -7.22 -14.12
N GLY A 50 -7.96 -6.17 -14.95
CA GLY A 50 -7.20 -6.25 -16.21
C GLY A 50 -7.96 -5.81 -17.45
N GLY A 51 -9.22 -5.40 -17.31
CA GLY A 51 -10.05 -4.89 -18.42
C GLY A 51 -10.59 -5.97 -19.36
N GLY A 52 -11.20 -5.51 -20.44
CA GLY A 52 -11.72 -6.36 -21.51
C GLY A 52 -12.91 -7.25 -21.11
N THR A 53 -13.10 -8.32 -21.85
CA THR A 53 -14.24 -9.26 -21.69
C THR A 53 -14.26 -9.91 -20.30
N LEU A 54 -13.07 -10.23 -19.73
CA LEU A 54 -12.98 -10.81 -18.39
C LEU A 54 -13.61 -9.89 -17.34
N GLU A 55 -13.24 -8.61 -17.36
CA GLU A 55 -13.73 -7.63 -16.40
C GLU A 55 -15.24 -7.35 -16.61
N PHE A 56 -15.69 -7.27 -17.86
CA PHE A 56 -17.11 -7.11 -18.18
C PHE A 56 -17.96 -8.27 -17.60
N GLU A 57 -17.54 -9.51 -17.82
CA GLU A 57 -18.21 -10.70 -17.28
C GLU A 57 -18.17 -10.74 -15.74
N ALA A 58 -17.05 -10.33 -15.15
CA ALA A 58 -16.90 -10.27 -13.71
C ALA A 58 -17.83 -9.20 -13.08
N ILE A 59 -17.94 -8.01 -13.70
CA ILE A 59 -18.87 -6.96 -13.28
C ILE A 59 -20.30 -7.44 -13.32
N LYS A 60 -20.72 -8.10 -14.42
CA LYS A 60 -22.05 -8.67 -14.53
C LYS A 60 -22.34 -9.69 -13.42
N SER A 61 -21.39 -10.57 -13.16
CA SER A 61 -21.50 -11.53 -12.05
C SER A 61 -21.56 -10.83 -10.68
N ALA A 62 -20.79 -9.76 -10.48
CA ALA A 62 -20.79 -8.99 -9.24
C ALA A 62 -22.14 -8.27 -9.00
N GLN A 63 -22.79 -7.76 -10.06
CA GLN A 63 -24.12 -7.18 -9.96
C GLN A 63 -25.20 -8.20 -9.57
N GLU A 64 -25.05 -9.47 -9.99
CA GLU A 64 -25.91 -10.57 -9.52
C GLU A 64 -25.70 -10.82 -8.03
N ILE A 65 -24.45 -10.76 -7.56
CA ILE A 65 -24.08 -10.97 -6.14
C ILE A 65 -24.63 -9.86 -5.24
N LEU A 66 -24.67 -8.60 -5.70
CA LEU A 66 -25.32 -7.52 -4.95
C LEU A 66 -26.79 -7.85 -4.60
N LYS A 67 -27.50 -8.57 -5.49
CA LYS A 67 -28.89 -8.98 -5.28
C LYS A 67 -29.02 -10.24 -4.46
N THR A 68 -28.19 -11.24 -4.74
CA THR A 68 -28.28 -12.59 -4.13
C THR A 68 -27.52 -12.73 -2.83
N ARG A 69 -26.53 -11.87 -2.59
CA ARG A 69 -25.57 -11.91 -1.45
C ARG A 69 -24.80 -13.23 -1.32
N LYS A 70 -24.74 -14.01 -2.41
CA LYS A 70 -24.09 -15.32 -2.41
C LYS A 70 -22.67 -15.20 -2.95
N THR A 71 -21.69 -15.69 -2.18
CA THR A 71 -20.31 -15.80 -2.65
C THR A 71 -20.23 -16.70 -3.90
N LYS A 72 -19.42 -16.28 -4.87
CA LYS A 72 -19.22 -17.00 -6.12
C LYS A 72 -17.74 -17.16 -6.43
N LEU A 73 -17.32 -18.39 -6.66
CA LEU A 73 -15.97 -18.72 -7.11
C LEU A 73 -16.08 -19.22 -8.56
N LYS A 74 -15.43 -18.54 -9.50
CA LYS A 74 -15.46 -18.89 -10.93
C LYS A 74 -14.09 -18.86 -11.55
N SER A 75 -13.81 -19.84 -12.40
CA SER A 75 -12.58 -19.98 -13.18
C SER A 75 -12.80 -19.50 -14.61
N TYR A 76 -11.82 -18.75 -15.12
CA TYR A 76 -11.84 -18.17 -16.47
C TYR A 76 -10.53 -18.54 -17.20
N PRO A 77 -10.60 -19.34 -18.27
CA PRO A 77 -9.48 -19.50 -19.18
C PRO A 77 -9.33 -18.25 -20.04
N LEU A 78 -8.13 -17.66 -20.07
CA LEU A 78 -7.83 -16.44 -20.84
C LEU A 78 -7.41 -16.82 -22.27
N GLY A 79 -8.34 -17.37 -23.02
CA GLY A 79 -8.13 -17.82 -24.39
C GLY A 79 -8.92 -17.01 -25.41
N PRO A 80 -8.94 -17.47 -26.69
CA PRO A 80 -9.65 -16.80 -27.78
C PRO A 80 -11.15 -16.59 -27.52
N GLU A 81 -11.78 -17.47 -26.75
CA GLU A 81 -13.21 -17.36 -26.39
C GLU A 81 -13.53 -16.08 -25.58
N LEU A 82 -12.54 -15.56 -24.82
CA LEU A 82 -12.65 -14.28 -24.13
C LEU A 82 -11.97 -13.13 -24.90
N GLY A 83 -11.60 -13.35 -26.17
CA GLY A 83 -10.90 -12.37 -26.98
C GLY A 83 -9.52 -11.99 -26.43
N GLN A 84 -8.89 -12.88 -25.65
CA GLN A 84 -7.58 -12.63 -25.03
C GLN A 84 -6.51 -13.57 -25.59
N CYS A 85 -5.32 -13.01 -25.83
CA CYS A 85 -4.16 -13.75 -26.34
C CYS A 85 -3.22 -14.25 -25.23
N CYS A 86 -3.53 -14.02 -23.97
CA CYS A 86 -2.62 -14.27 -22.85
C CYS A 86 -2.42 -15.77 -22.55
N GLY A 87 -3.37 -16.65 -22.92
CA GLY A 87 -3.27 -18.10 -22.73
C GLY A 87 -3.22 -18.55 -21.24
N GLY A 88 -3.42 -17.65 -20.31
CA GLY A 88 -3.42 -17.93 -18.88
C GLY A 88 -4.79 -18.36 -18.35
N HIS A 89 -4.88 -18.47 -17.04
CA HIS A 89 -6.11 -18.82 -16.34
C HIS A 89 -6.20 -18.04 -15.05
N VAL A 90 -7.38 -17.49 -14.75
CA VAL A 90 -7.66 -16.79 -13.49
C VAL A 90 -8.84 -17.42 -12.77
N LYS A 91 -8.76 -17.47 -11.45
CA LYS A 91 -9.85 -17.86 -10.58
C LYS A 91 -10.30 -16.63 -9.81
N LEU A 92 -11.54 -16.19 -10.05
CA LEU A 92 -12.13 -15.02 -9.41
C LEU A 92 -13.03 -15.45 -8.26
N LEU A 93 -12.84 -14.82 -7.12
CA LEU A 93 -13.76 -14.85 -6.01
C LEU A 93 -14.55 -13.54 -5.99
N THR A 94 -15.88 -13.64 -5.97
CA THR A 94 -16.77 -12.48 -5.83
C THR A 94 -17.59 -12.62 -4.56
N GLU A 95 -17.52 -11.61 -3.70
CA GLU A 95 -18.13 -11.61 -2.37
C GLU A 95 -18.89 -10.32 -2.11
N TYR A 96 -19.99 -10.42 -1.38
CA TYR A 96 -20.81 -9.28 -0.95
C TYR A 96 -20.29 -8.68 0.35
N TYR A 97 -20.20 -7.35 0.42
CA TYR A 97 -19.88 -6.60 1.63
C TYR A 97 -20.87 -5.46 1.83
N ASP A 98 -21.44 -5.36 3.02
CA ASP A 98 -22.20 -4.23 3.53
C ASP A 98 -21.50 -3.66 4.78
N GLU A 99 -22.06 -2.63 5.37
CA GLU A 99 -21.53 -1.97 6.57
C GLU A 99 -21.30 -2.96 7.73
N LYS A 100 -22.23 -3.91 7.93
CA LYS A 100 -22.11 -4.92 8.98
C LYS A 100 -20.94 -5.88 8.73
N ALA A 101 -20.79 -6.36 7.49
CA ALA A 101 -19.70 -7.23 7.10
C ALA A 101 -18.34 -6.54 7.25
N VAL A 102 -18.25 -5.26 6.89
CA VAL A 102 -17.04 -4.44 7.05
C VAL A 102 -16.72 -4.20 8.52
N THR A 103 -17.73 -3.84 9.32
CA THR A 103 -17.52 -3.60 10.76
C THR A 103 -16.96 -4.83 11.47
N ASN A 104 -17.37 -6.03 11.08
CA ASN A 104 -16.85 -7.28 11.63
C ASN A 104 -15.36 -7.52 11.34
N LEU A 105 -14.77 -6.82 10.37
CA LEU A 105 -13.34 -6.94 10.03
C LEU A 105 -12.44 -5.97 10.81
N LYS A 106 -13.00 -4.98 11.49
CA LYS A 106 -12.29 -3.83 12.05
C LYS A 106 -11.07 -4.20 12.90
N ASP A 107 -11.22 -5.19 13.79
CA ASP A 107 -10.16 -5.57 14.73
C ASP A 107 -9.57 -6.95 14.42
N GLN A 108 -9.75 -7.43 13.18
CA GLN A 108 -9.26 -8.73 12.76
C GLN A 108 -7.94 -8.61 11.99
N SER A 109 -6.96 -9.44 12.34
CA SER A 109 -5.74 -9.59 11.55
C SER A 109 -5.91 -10.57 10.36
N LEU A 110 -6.91 -11.43 10.44
CA LEU A 110 -7.25 -12.43 9.42
C LEU A 110 -8.76 -12.48 9.20
N ASN A 111 -9.19 -12.46 7.95
CA ASN A 111 -10.54 -12.81 7.52
C ASN A 111 -10.55 -14.28 7.09
N ILE A 112 -11.18 -15.13 7.89
CA ILE A 112 -11.21 -16.59 7.68
C ILE A 112 -12.64 -17.00 7.38
N ARG A 113 -12.86 -17.63 6.22
CA ARG A 113 -14.21 -18.01 5.80
C ARG A 113 -14.26 -19.22 4.89
N SER A 114 -15.33 -20.00 4.99
CA SER A 114 -15.64 -21.10 4.09
C SER A 114 -16.28 -20.55 2.80
N LEU A 115 -15.84 -21.03 1.66
CA LEU A 115 -16.44 -20.73 0.35
C LEU A 115 -17.55 -21.73 -0.01
N SER A 116 -17.65 -22.85 0.71
CA SER A 116 -18.70 -23.89 0.56
C SER A 116 -19.83 -23.77 1.58
N GLY A 117 -19.71 -22.82 2.54
CA GLY A 117 -20.70 -22.67 3.61
C GLY A 117 -20.47 -23.59 4.82
N ALA A 118 -19.36 -24.32 4.89
CA ALA A 118 -19.01 -25.12 6.04
C ALA A 118 -18.81 -24.24 7.29
N THR A 119 -19.31 -24.69 8.43
CA THR A 119 -19.28 -23.92 9.69
C THR A 119 -18.01 -24.15 10.50
N GLU A 120 -17.32 -25.27 10.28
CA GLU A 120 -16.14 -25.63 11.03
C GLU A 120 -14.92 -25.86 10.12
N ALA A 121 -13.82 -25.18 10.44
CA ALA A 121 -12.57 -25.27 9.67
C ALA A 121 -11.87 -26.63 9.90
N PRO A 122 -11.43 -27.31 8.83
CA PRO A 122 -10.66 -28.56 8.92
C PRO A 122 -9.36 -28.39 9.72
N LYS A 123 -8.84 -29.51 10.27
CA LYS A 123 -7.57 -29.51 11.03
C LYS A 123 -6.40 -28.86 10.27
N LYS A 124 -6.33 -29.08 8.95
CA LYS A 124 -5.31 -28.50 8.08
C LYS A 124 -5.39 -26.97 8.05
N VAL A 125 -6.59 -26.43 7.95
CA VAL A 125 -6.85 -24.97 7.97
C VAL A 125 -6.50 -24.40 9.34
N LYS A 126 -6.96 -25.03 10.44
CA LYS A 126 -6.60 -24.63 11.81
C LYS A 126 -5.08 -24.61 12.03
N LYS A 127 -4.35 -25.58 11.49
CA LYS A 127 -2.87 -25.64 11.54
C LYS A 127 -2.22 -24.49 10.76
N LEU A 128 -2.75 -24.13 9.58
CA LEU A 128 -2.25 -22.98 8.80
C LEU A 128 -2.45 -21.66 9.55
N ILE A 129 -3.63 -21.46 10.15
CA ILE A 129 -3.93 -20.26 10.94
C ILE A 129 -2.97 -20.14 12.13
N ASN A 130 -2.73 -21.23 12.85
CA ASN A 130 -1.80 -21.24 13.98
C ASN A 130 -0.36 -20.92 13.54
N LYS A 131 0.10 -21.52 12.44
CA LYS A 131 1.43 -21.20 11.88
C LYS A 131 1.57 -19.73 11.49
N TYR A 132 0.52 -19.14 10.90
CA TYR A 132 0.51 -17.71 10.55
C TYR A 132 0.56 -16.84 11.82
N LYS A 133 -0.29 -17.12 12.81
CA LYS A 133 -0.33 -16.38 14.10
C LYS A 133 1.00 -16.44 14.86
N ASN A 134 1.72 -17.55 14.74
CA ASN A 134 3.04 -17.76 15.36
C ASN A 134 4.19 -17.29 14.45
N GLU A 135 3.91 -16.51 13.40
CA GLU A 135 4.88 -15.96 12.46
C GLU A 135 5.78 -17.00 11.74
N GLN A 136 5.40 -18.29 11.76
CA GLN A 136 6.13 -19.35 11.07
C GLN A 136 5.95 -19.32 9.56
N ILE A 137 4.87 -18.71 9.07
CA ILE A 137 4.55 -18.51 7.66
C ILE A 137 3.92 -17.14 7.45
N SER A 138 4.11 -16.57 6.28
CA SER A 138 3.47 -15.32 5.87
C SER A 138 2.80 -15.51 4.50
N PHE A 139 1.64 -14.92 4.33
CA PHE A 139 0.92 -14.82 3.05
C PHE A 139 -0.11 -13.69 3.13
N ASP A 140 -0.49 -13.14 2.00
CA ASP A 140 -1.58 -12.18 1.91
C ASP A 140 -2.93 -12.88 1.94
N HIS A 141 -3.05 -13.96 1.17
CA HIS A 141 -4.21 -14.86 1.22
C HIS A 141 -3.80 -16.30 0.90
N LYS A 142 -4.57 -17.26 1.39
CA LYS A 142 -4.36 -18.69 1.15
C LYS A 142 -5.70 -19.41 1.06
N LEU A 143 -5.92 -20.10 -0.05
CA LEU A 143 -7.03 -21.04 -0.19
C LEU A 143 -6.57 -22.44 0.25
N SER A 144 -7.31 -23.09 1.13
CA SER A 144 -7.09 -24.47 1.58
C SER A 144 -8.41 -25.13 1.93
N ASP A 145 -8.70 -26.27 1.31
CA ASP A 145 -9.91 -27.07 1.56
C ASP A 145 -11.20 -26.22 1.54
N GLU A 146 -11.34 -25.38 0.52
CA GLU A 146 -12.45 -24.42 0.32
C GLU A 146 -12.60 -23.35 1.43
N TRP A 147 -11.54 -23.16 2.23
CA TRP A 147 -11.44 -22.08 3.19
C TRP A 147 -10.44 -21.03 2.68
N LEU A 148 -10.89 -19.80 2.65
CA LEU A 148 -10.02 -18.67 2.37
C LEU A 148 -9.57 -18.04 3.68
N ILE A 149 -8.25 -17.97 3.86
CA ILE A 149 -7.59 -17.26 4.95
C ILE A 149 -6.94 -16.05 4.29
N GLU A 150 -7.34 -14.87 4.67
CA GLU A 150 -6.89 -13.63 4.06
C GLU A 150 -6.42 -12.65 5.15
N LYS A 151 -5.21 -12.12 4.99
CA LYS A 151 -4.69 -11.07 5.88
C LYS A 151 -5.55 -9.82 5.75
N VAL A 152 -5.91 -9.21 6.86
CA VAL A 152 -6.58 -7.92 6.91
C VAL A 152 -5.56 -6.85 7.28
N ILE A 153 -5.43 -5.83 6.43
CA ILE A 153 -4.62 -4.67 6.70
C ILE A 153 -5.54 -3.56 7.20
N THR A 154 -5.40 -3.22 8.47
CA THR A 154 -6.16 -2.14 9.13
C THR A 154 -5.36 -0.85 9.22
N ALA A 155 -4.03 -0.95 9.21
CA ALA A 155 -3.11 0.18 9.26
C ALA A 155 -2.34 0.27 7.94
N ARG A 156 -2.39 1.44 7.31
CA ARG A 156 -1.60 1.74 6.12
C ARG A 156 -0.18 2.10 6.50
N SER A 157 0.75 1.99 5.54
CA SER A 157 2.12 2.43 5.72
C SER A 157 2.17 3.96 5.67
N PRO A 158 2.52 4.64 6.77
CA PRO A 158 2.54 6.09 6.80
C PRO A 158 3.80 6.64 6.10
N ILE A 159 3.59 7.52 5.12
CA ILE A 159 4.63 8.27 4.44
C ILE A 159 4.42 9.76 4.72
N TRP A 160 5.45 10.41 5.20
CA TRP A 160 5.48 11.84 5.48
C TRP A 160 6.30 12.56 4.42
N ILE A 161 5.65 13.37 3.58
CA ILE A 161 6.29 14.14 2.52
C ILE A 161 6.42 15.59 3.01
N TRP A 162 7.61 16.00 3.36
CA TRP A 162 7.95 17.35 3.84
C TRP A 162 8.32 18.24 2.66
N GLY A 163 7.37 19.01 2.17
CA GLY A 163 7.47 19.94 1.05
C GLY A 163 6.42 19.73 -0.02
N ALA A 164 5.63 20.77 -0.31
CA ALA A 164 4.57 20.76 -1.33
C ALA A 164 4.96 21.46 -2.65
N GLY A 165 6.27 21.67 -2.88
CA GLY A 165 6.77 22.19 -4.14
C GLY A 165 6.67 21.19 -5.30
N HIS A 166 7.17 21.58 -6.47
CA HIS A 166 7.08 20.80 -7.71
C HIS A 166 7.52 19.33 -7.58
N VAL A 167 8.61 19.07 -6.84
CA VAL A 167 9.11 17.70 -6.64
C VAL A 167 8.20 16.92 -5.69
N GLY A 168 7.76 17.54 -4.59
CA GLY A 168 6.83 16.92 -3.64
C GLY A 168 5.51 16.53 -4.29
N SER A 169 4.94 17.42 -5.10
CA SER A 169 3.72 17.19 -5.86
C SER A 169 3.88 16.05 -6.88
N ALA A 170 5.03 16.02 -7.57
CA ALA A 170 5.32 14.96 -8.53
C ALA A 170 5.50 13.59 -7.85
N ILE A 171 6.17 13.54 -6.69
CA ILE A 171 6.31 12.32 -5.88
C ILE A 171 4.93 11.87 -5.37
N LEU A 172 4.14 12.80 -4.83
CA LEU A 172 2.78 12.52 -4.35
C LEU A 172 1.92 11.87 -5.45
N SER A 173 1.94 12.44 -6.67
CA SER A 173 1.15 11.94 -7.80
C SER A 173 1.50 10.50 -8.20
N LEU A 174 2.73 10.04 -7.94
CA LEU A 174 3.16 8.67 -8.19
C LEU A 174 2.87 7.73 -7.01
N LEU A 175 3.04 8.20 -5.77
CA LEU A 175 2.88 7.35 -4.59
C LEU A 175 1.42 7.25 -4.12
N ALA A 176 0.62 8.32 -4.21
CA ALA A 176 -0.74 8.32 -3.70
C ALA A 176 -1.66 7.24 -4.31
N PRO A 177 -1.56 6.90 -5.61
CA PRO A 177 -2.34 5.81 -6.19
C PRO A 177 -1.85 4.40 -5.79
N MET A 178 -0.70 4.27 -5.12
CA MET A 178 -0.20 2.96 -4.72
C MET A 178 -1.01 2.40 -3.53
N PRO A 179 -1.19 1.07 -3.46
CA PRO A 179 -1.99 0.45 -2.42
C PRO A 179 -1.34 0.56 -1.04
N ASN A 180 -2.17 0.52 -0.01
CA ASN A 180 -1.76 0.44 1.40
C ASN A 180 -0.90 1.61 1.90
N LEU A 181 -0.97 2.77 1.28
CA LEU A 181 -0.30 3.99 1.71
C LEU A 181 -1.26 4.96 2.38
N GLU A 182 -0.78 5.59 3.44
CA GLU A 182 -1.35 6.78 4.07
C GLU A 182 -0.29 7.88 3.99
N ILE A 183 -0.62 9.00 3.34
CA ILE A 183 0.35 10.03 3.05
C ILE A 183 0.00 11.32 3.80
N TYR A 184 0.92 11.76 4.63
CA TYR A 184 0.90 13.05 5.27
C TYR A 184 1.76 14.00 4.46
N TRP A 185 1.12 15.00 3.84
CA TRP A 185 1.79 15.95 2.96
C TRP A 185 1.89 17.31 3.62
N LEU A 186 3.10 17.74 3.95
CA LEU A 186 3.37 18.85 4.85
C LEU A 186 4.09 19.99 4.15
N ASP A 187 3.63 21.23 4.40
CA ASP A 187 4.39 22.45 4.06
C ASP A 187 4.03 23.56 5.07
N THR A 188 4.77 24.66 5.02
CA THR A 188 4.62 25.81 5.94
C THR A 188 3.52 26.77 5.52
N ASP A 189 2.99 26.67 4.29
CA ASP A 189 2.01 27.59 3.75
C ASP A 189 1.00 26.85 2.85
N ASN A 190 -0.29 27.17 3.03
CA ASN A 190 -1.36 26.57 2.24
C ASN A 190 -1.26 26.84 0.73
N SER A 191 -0.75 28.01 0.35
CA SER A 191 -0.56 28.40 -1.06
C SER A 191 0.44 27.55 -1.83
N ARG A 192 1.25 26.74 -1.12
CA ARG A 192 2.24 25.85 -1.72
C ARG A 192 1.65 24.52 -2.18
N PHE A 193 0.47 24.17 -1.69
CA PHE A 193 -0.23 22.95 -2.09
C PHE A 193 -0.97 23.18 -3.42
N PRO A 194 -0.62 22.46 -4.50
CA PRO A 194 -1.43 22.48 -5.70
C PRO A 194 -2.78 21.81 -5.48
N ASP A 195 -3.71 22.04 -6.40
CA ASP A 195 -5.03 21.42 -6.40
C ASP A 195 -4.94 19.93 -6.81
N LEU A 196 -4.48 19.11 -5.86
CA LEU A 196 -4.38 17.67 -5.96
C LEU A 196 -5.09 17.04 -4.77
N GLU A 197 -6.03 16.14 -5.06
CA GLU A 197 -6.80 15.42 -4.03
C GLU A 197 -6.69 13.91 -4.23
N PHE A 198 -6.37 13.22 -3.15
CA PHE A 198 -6.36 11.76 -3.07
C PHE A 198 -6.97 11.33 -1.75
N PRO A 199 -7.76 10.24 -1.71
CA PRO A 199 -8.50 9.83 -0.51
C PRO A 199 -7.63 9.36 0.66
N ASN A 200 -6.35 9.11 0.41
CA ASN A 200 -5.34 8.66 1.38
C ASN A 200 -4.26 9.70 1.66
N VAL A 201 -4.50 10.98 1.29
CA VAL A 201 -3.55 12.09 1.48
C VAL A 201 -4.14 13.12 2.42
N TYR A 202 -3.38 13.46 3.45
CA TYR A 202 -3.72 14.49 4.44
C TYR A 202 -2.77 15.67 4.28
N LYS A 203 -3.30 16.81 3.81
CA LYS A 203 -2.56 18.07 3.72
C LYS A 203 -2.42 18.68 5.11
N ILE A 204 -1.20 19.02 5.51
CA ILE A 204 -0.88 19.57 6.83
C ILE A 204 -0.04 20.84 6.67
N ILE A 205 -0.50 21.92 7.25
CA ILE A 205 0.27 23.16 7.40
C ILE A 205 0.94 23.12 8.76
N TYR A 206 2.24 23.41 8.83
CA TYR A 206 2.98 23.41 10.07
C TYR A 206 3.84 24.66 10.25
N ASP A 207 3.91 25.13 11.48
CA ASP A 207 4.82 26.21 11.90
C ASP A 207 6.14 25.63 12.42
N SER A 208 6.07 24.49 13.14
CA SER A 208 7.23 23.78 13.69
C SER A 208 7.17 22.29 13.32
N PRO A 209 8.23 21.73 12.72
CA PRO A 209 8.30 20.31 12.38
C PRO A 209 8.18 19.40 13.61
N GLU A 210 8.74 19.82 14.74
CA GLU A 210 8.84 19.00 15.95
C GLU A 210 7.48 18.54 16.47
N GLN A 211 6.45 19.39 16.42
CA GLN A 211 5.10 19.06 16.90
C GLN A 211 4.47 17.90 16.11
N PHE A 212 4.78 17.82 14.83
CA PHE A 212 4.25 16.79 13.95
C PHE A 212 5.10 15.52 13.97
N ILE A 213 6.43 15.63 14.05
CA ILE A 213 7.34 14.48 14.14
C ILE A 213 7.01 13.65 15.40
N LYS A 214 6.73 14.29 16.53
CA LYS A 214 6.30 13.60 17.78
C LYS A 214 5.02 12.78 17.63
N ARG A 215 4.18 13.10 16.63
CA ARG A 215 2.92 12.39 16.33
C ARG A 215 3.09 11.34 15.25
N ALA A 216 4.24 11.31 14.56
CA ALA A 216 4.48 10.35 13.52
C ALA A 216 4.56 8.93 14.12
N HIS A 217 3.98 7.97 13.39
CA HIS A 217 4.05 6.58 13.80
C HIS A 217 5.51 6.10 13.76
N PRO A 218 5.98 5.28 14.71
CA PRO A 218 7.36 4.76 14.72
C PRO A 218 7.79 4.05 13.43
N ASN A 219 6.84 3.51 12.67
CA ASN A 219 7.09 2.89 11.36
C ASN A 219 6.88 3.87 10.19
N ALA A 220 6.90 5.19 10.42
CA ALA A 220 6.76 6.16 9.35
C ALA A 220 8.00 6.24 8.46
N GLU A 221 7.79 6.45 7.16
CA GLU A 221 8.83 6.81 6.21
C GLU A 221 8.77 8.33 5.97
N HIS A 222 9.91 9.00 6.00
CA HIS A 222 9.98 10.45 5.82
C HIS A 222 10.75 10.81 4.55
N LEU A 223 10.14 11.62 3.69
CA LEU A 223 10.72 12.21 2.49
C LEU A 223 10.91 13.71 2.72
N ILE A 224 12.16 14.17 2.84
CA ILE A 224 12.49 15.56 3.17
C ILE A 224 12.95 16.29 1.92
N LEU A 225 12.17 17.29 1.52
CA LEU A 225 12.39 18.04 0.27
C LEU A 225 11.76 19.44 0.33
N THR A 226 11.96 20.16 1.45
CA THR A 226 11.41 21.49 1.61
C THR A 226 12.15 22.51 0.75
N TYR A 227 11.61 23.71 0.65
CA TYR A 227 12.26 24.84 -0.04
C TYR A 227 13.46 25.41 0.69
N SER A 228 13.70 25.03 1.93
CA SER A 228 14.72 25.60 2.81
C SER A 228 15.68 24.56 3.38
N HIS A 229 16.96 24.72 3.13
CA HIS A 229 17.99 23.88 3.75
C HIS A 229 17.99 23.97 5.27
N LYS A 230 17.55 25.09 5.87
CA LYS A 230 17.45 25.26 7.32
C LYS A 230 16.34 24.36 7.87
N ILE A 231 15.18 24.37 7.22
CA ILE A 231 14.03 23.53 7.58
C ILE A 231 14.38 22.06 7.37
N ASP A 232 14.98 21.69 6.24
CA ASP A 232 15.42 20.31 5.99
C ASP A 232 16.34 19.80 7.09
N LEU A 233 17.30 20.63 7.56
CA LEU A 233 18.23 20.28 8.63
C LEU A 233 17.50 20.11 9.96
N GLU A 234 16.57 21.01 10.28
CA GLU A 234 15.74 20.93 11.48
C GLU A 234 14.88 19.66 11.49
N ILE A 235 14.26 19.32 10.37
CA ILE A 235 13.48 18.08 10.24
C ILE A 235 14.39 16.87 10.45
N CYS A 236 15.60 16.83 9.84
CA CYS A 236 16.56 15.76 10.05
C CYS A 236 16.94 15.62 11.54
N ASP A 237 17.25 16.74 12.21
CA ASP A 237 17.58 16.77 13.64
C ASP A 237 16.46 16.15 14.50
N LYS A 238 15.22 16.57 14.28
CA LYS A 238 14.08 16.10 15.07
C LYS A 238 13.71 14.64 14.79
N ILE A 239 13.78 14.20 13.53
CA ILE A 239 13.49 12.80 13.16
C ILE A 239 14.52 11.85 13.78
N LEU A 240 15.82 12.21 13.83
CA LEU A 240 16.85 11.37 14.42
C LEU A 240 16.70 11.18 15.94
N ASN A 241 15.84 11.96 16.59
CA ASN A 241 15.47 11.82 18.02
C ASN A 241 14.13 11.08 18.19
N HIS A 242 13.57 10.49 17.12
CA HIS A 242 12.32 9.76 17.11
C HIS A 242 12.49 8.43 16.38
N ASP A 243 11.61 7.47 16.65
CA ASP A 243 11.59 6.22 15.89
C ASP A 243 11.00 6.44 14.49
N PHE A 244 11.61 5.82 13.49
CA PHE A 244 11.16 5.86 12.10
C PHE A 244 11.54 4.57 11.36
N LYS A 245 10.83 4.25 10.29
CA LYS A 245 11.18 3.13 9.41
C LYS A 245 12.27 3.51 8.43
N TRP A 246 12.20 4.71 7.86
CA TRP A 246 13.15 5.19 6.86
C TRP A 246 13.10 6.71 6.71
N VAL A 247 14.24 7.31 6.41
CA VAL A 247 14.38 8.75 6.13
C VAL A 247 15.17 8.97 4.86
N GLY A 248 14.59 9.73 3.93
CA GLY A 248 15.23 10.16 2.70
C GLY A 248 15.28 11.68 2.60
N LEU A 249 16.45 12.22 2.29
CA LEU A 249 16.67 13.64 2.08
C LEU A 249 17.00 13.92 0.62
N ILE A 250 16.25 14.83 -0.03
CA ILE A 250 16.62 15.34 -1.34
C ILE A 250 17.81 16.29 -1.21
N GLY A 251 18.86 15.98 -1.96
CA GLY A 251 20.05 16.83 -1.99
C GLY A 251 21.24 16.13 -2.62
N SER A 252 22.32 16.92 -2.81
CA SER A 252 23.61 16.38 -3.24
C SER A 252 24.38 15.78 -2.07
N LYS A 253 25.39 14.95 -2.38
CA LYS A 253 26.37 14.51 -1.38
C LYS A 253 27.03 15.68 -0.65
N THR A 254 27.25 16.81 -1.33
CA THR A 254 27.81 18.03 -0.74
C THR A 254 26.87 18.63 0.31
N LYS A 255 25.55 18.70 0.03
CA LYS A 255 24.54 19.15 0.99
C LYS A 255 24.56 18.23 2.21
N PHE A 256 24.56 16.93 2.00
CA PHE A 256 24.53 15.94 3.09
C PHE A 256 25.80 16.04 3.98
N ASN A 257 26.98 16.18 3.38
CA ASN A 257 28.21 16.34 4.16
C ASN A 257 28.20 17.61 5.05
N ARG A 258 27.53 18.67 4.60
CA ARG A 258 27.34 19.87 5.43
C ARG A 258 26.34 19.59 6.56
N PHE A 259 25.28 18.86 6.28
CA PHE A 259 24.29 18.44 7.28
C PHE A 259 24.93 17.51 8.32
N LYS A 260 25.70 16.52 7.89
CA LYS A 260 26.42 15.59 8.79
C LYS A 260 27.26 16.35 9.82
N LYS A 261 28.04 17.35 9.40
CA LYS A 261 28.83 18.18 10.32
C LYS A 261 27.97 18.91 11.36
N LYS A 262 26.83 19.48 10.93
CA LYS A 262 25.91 20.19 11.84
C LYS A 262 25.17 19.22 12.78
N LEU A 263 24.72 18.09 12.30
CA LEU A 263 24.04 17.09 13.11
C LEU A 263 24.99 16.50 14.17
N LEU A 264 26.26 16.28 13.83
CA LEU A 264 27.29 15.93 14.82
C LEU A 264 27.42 17.00 15.90
N SER A 265 27.41 18.30 15.52
CA SER A 265 27.47 19.40 16.51
C SER A 265 26.20 19.53 17.36
N PHE A 266 25.07 18.96 16.94
CA PHE A 266 23.84 18.86 17.73
C PHE A 266 23.83 17.65 18.67
N GLY A 267 24.87 16.79 18.64
CA GLY A 267 25.02 15.65 19.51
C GLY A 267 24.63 14.31 18.93
N HIS A 268 24.23 14.25 17.65
CA HIS A 268 23.95 12.98 16.97
C HIS A 268 25.24 12.20 16.69
N THR A 269 25.17 10.87 16.68
CA THR A 269 26.28 10.01 16.30
C THR A 269 26.35 9.79 14.80
N GLU A 270 27.52 9.45 14.26
CA GLU A 270 27.64 9.06 12.84
C GLU A 270 26.69 7.93 12.48
N LYS A 271 26.59 6.91 13.32
CA LYS A 271 25.69 5.77 13.13
C LYS A 271 24.23 6.19 12.95
N THR A 272 23.77 7.16 13.73
CA THR A 272 22.41 7.68 13.66
C THR A 272 22.20 8.50 12.39
N ILE A 273 23.18 9.37 12.06
CA ILE A 273 23.12 10.22 10.88
C ILE A 273 23.15 9.39 9.59
N ASP A 274 23.91 8.31 9.56
CA ASP A 274 24.04 7.43 8.39
C ASP A 274 22.75 6.63 8.08
N GLN A 275 21.74 6.69 8.95
CA GLN A 275 20.38 6.20 8.67
C GLN A 275 19.63 7.11 7.67
N ILE A 276 20.05 8.37 7.48
CA ILE A 276 19.46 9.26 6.49
C ILE A 276 20.02 8.93 5.11
N GLN A 277 19.18 8.45 4.22
CA GLN A 277 19.57 8.26 2.82
C GLN A 277 19.62 9.61 2.08
N CYS A 278 20.79 10.02 1.62
CA CYS A 278 20.97 11.21 0.80
C CYS A 278 22.10 11.02 -0.24
N PRO A 279 21.86 11.25 -1.51
CA PRO A 279 20.59 11.61 -2.15
C PRO A 279 19.59 10.44 -2.14
N ILE A 280 18.30 10.78 -2.16
CA ILE A 280 17.24 9.78 -2.43
C ILE A 280 17.08 9.58 -3.93
N GLY A 281 16.65 8.36 -4.30
CA GLY A 281 16.50 7.99 -5.71
C GLY A 281 17.83 7.74 -6.43
N TYR A 282 17.76 7.65 -7.76
CA TYR A 282 18.88 7.31 -8.62
C TYR A 282 19.35 8.53 -9.45
N LYS A 283 20.64 8.76 -9.52
CA LYS A 283 21.23 9.93 -10.18
C LYS A 283 20.99 9.99 -11.69
N ASN A 284 20.81 8.86 -12.34
CA ASN A 284 20.80 8.74 -13.80
C ASN A 284 19.47 9.14 -14.44
N TYR A 285 18.44 9.48 -13.66
CA TYR A 285 17.12 9.80 -14.17
C TYR A 285 16.93 11.28 -14.52
N GLY A 286 17.89 12.16 -14.18
CA GLY A 286 17.84 13.58 -14.50
C GLY A 286 17.43 14.48 -13.33
N LYS A 287 17.13 15.77 -13.63
CA LYS A 287 16.86 16.81 -12.61
C LYS A 287 15.45 17.41 -12.70
N HIS A 288 14.68 17.04 -13.72
CA HIS A 288 13.29 17.49 -13.84
C HIS A 288 12.45 16.92 -12.70
N PRO A 289 11.50 17.64 -12.10
CA PRO A 289 10.67 17.16 -10.99
C PRO A 289 10.07 15.78 -11.21
N GLN A 290 9.54 15.50 -12.40
CA GLN A 290 8.96 14.19 -12.74
C GLN A 290 10.02 13.07 -12.81
N GLN A 291 11.22 13.37 -13.28
CA GLN A 291 12.33 12.41 -13.33
C GLN A 291 12.83 12.09 -11.92
N ILE A 292 12.91 13.10 -11.03
CA ILE A 292 13.25 12.91 -9.62
C ILE A 292 12.17 12.05 -8.96
N ALA A 293 10.90 12.37 -9.16
CA ALA A 293 9.77 11.65 -8.59
C ALA A 293 9.76 10.17 -9.02
N LEU A 294 9.98 9.90 -10.32
CA LEU A 294 10.09 8.54 -10.83
C LEU A 294 11.23 7.77 -10.14
N SER A 295 12.41 8.41 -10.03
CA SER A 295 13.57 7.84 -9.36
C SER A 295 13.31 7.49 -7.89
N VAL A 296 12.63 8.38 -7.16
CA VAL A 296 12.23 8.16 -5.77
C VAL A 296 11.21 7.04 -5.66
N ALA A 297 10.21 7.00 -6.55
CA ALA A 297 9.19 5.95 -6.56
C ALA A 297 9.79 4.56 -6.85
N VAL A 298 10.71 4.46 -7.82
CA VAL A 298 11.43 3.19 -8.09
C VAL A 298 12.24 2.75 -6.89
N ASN A 299 13.01 3.65 -6.27
CA ASN A 299 13.78 3.34 -5.05
C ASN A 299 12.87 2.89 -3.90
N TRP A 300 11.72 3.52 -3.74
CA TRP A 300 10.71 3.12 -2.74
C TRP A 300 10.17 1.71 -3.00
N LEU A 301 9.81 1.39 -4.25
CA LEU A 301 9.31 0.07 -4.65
C LEU A 301 10.36 -1.02 -4.39
N GLU A 302 11.61 -0.81 -4.77
CA GLU A 302 12.69 -1.78 -4.57
C GLU A 302 12.93 -2.07 -3.09
N ARG A 303 13.02 -1.03 -2.24
CA ARG A 303 13.18 -1.20 -0.79
C ARG A 303 12.05 -2.02 -0.16
N ASN A 304 10.79 -1.74 -0.55
CA ASN A 304 9.66 -2.46 0.00
C ASN A 304 9.58 -3.90 -0.55
N HIS A 305 9.97 -4.14 -1.81
CA HIS A 305 10.04 -5.49 -2.39
C HIS A 305 11.18 -6.33 -1.81
N GLU A 306 12.32 -5.73 -1.48
CA GLU A 306 13.42 -6.42 -0.79
C GLU A 306 13.05 -6.78 0.64
N LEU A 307 12.34 -5.91 1.35
CA LEU A 307 11.81 -6.20 2.68
C LEU A 307 10.81 -7.37 2.65
N GLU A 308 9.94 -7.44 1.67
CA GLU A 308 9.03 -8.57 1.49
C GLU A 308 9.78 -9.88 1.19
N LYS A 309 10.83 -9.82 0.35
CA LYS A 309 11.70 -10.98 0.05
C LYS A 309 12.55 -11.39 1.25
N GLY A 310 13.12 -10.45 2.00
CA GLY A 310 13.89 -10.69 3.20
C GLY A 310 13.09 -11.44 4.26
N LEU A 311 11.84 -11.03 4.48
CA LEU A 311 10.90 -11.75 5.35
C LEU A 311 10.62 -13.19 4.91
N ILE A 312 10.80 -13.49 3.61
CA ILE A 312 10.63 -14.84 3.05
C ILE A 312 11.94 -15.66 3.14
N PHE A 313 13.11 -15.02 2.99
CA PHE A 313 14.42 -15.71 2.98
C PHE A 313 14.92 -16.07 4.38
N ASP A 314 14.77 -15.20 5.37
CA ASP A 314 15.17 -15.52 6.75
C ASP A 314 14.38 -16.68 7.38
N LYS A 315 13.22 -17.01 6.79
CA LYS A 315 12.40 -18.17 7.22
C LYS A 315 12.76 -19.50 6.50
N LYS A 316 13.71 -19.49 5.53
CA LYS A 316 14.16 -20.71 4.82
C LYS A 316 15.49 -21.26 5.35
N ILE A 317 16.16 -20.59 6.27
CA ILE A 317 17.46 -21.00 6.83
C ILE A 317 17.34 -21.40 8.32
N ALA A 318 16.13 -21.54 8.83
CA ALA A 318 15.88 -22.10 10.16
C ALA A 318 15.21 -23.47 10.07
#